data_d4d614524eceb937efb46ae7085b690a
#
_entry.id   d4d614524eceb937efb46ae7085b690a
#
_cell.length_a   1.000
_cell.length_b   1.000
_cell.length_c   1.000
_cell.angle_alpha   90.00
_cell.angle_beta   90.00
_cell.angle_gamma   90.00
#
_symmetry.space_group_name_H-M   'P 1'
#
loop_
_entity.id
_entity.type
_entity.pdbx_description
1 polymer ?
#
loop_
_entity_poly.entity_id
_entity_poly.type
_entity_poly.pdbx_seq_one_letter_code
_entity_poly.pdbx_strand_id
1 'polypeptide(L)'
;SLIDNMMVYKSPSAELPADFSGGFVQVMTKNIPDGNTFNVSYQMGFNTNATFRDFRLTDGTWKDYLGFGAGVRSLPSSFPAHLGEHTTEEAAAFTRQINQRWGIDKFTAIPDQKISLTAHRSYDVGDWKIGNITNVNWSTEYDYSETVNNNFIAYDVKNDVSRPRFEYDDIRYKNTSKIGALFNWSFLKGNNKYELRNFF
;
A
#
# COMPACT_ATOMS: atom_id res chain seq x y z
N SER A 1 -1.19 5.05 -22.55
CA SER A 1 -0.38 4.27 -21.57
C SER A 1 0.67 5.17 -20.94
N LEU A 2 0.86 5.08 -19.64
CA LEU A 2 1.96 5.74 -18.91
C LEU A 2 3.29 5.04 -19.15
N ILE A 3 3.22 3.74 -19.45
CA ILE A 3 4.38 2.88 -19.63
C ILE A 3 4.83 2.98 -21.09
N ASP A 4 6.12 3.24 -21.27
CA ASP A 4 6.80 3.20 -22.55
C ASP A 4 7.32 1.80 -22.82
N ASN A 5 8.06 1.26 -21.85
CA ASN A 5 8.65 -0.06 -21.95
C ASN A 5 8.68 -0.76 -20.59
N MET A 6 8.61 -2.08 -20.63
CA MET A 6 8.78 -2.94 -19.45
C MET A 6 9.76 -4.06 -19.77
N MET A 7 10.86 -4.10 -19.03
CA MET A 7 11.87 -5.14 -19.15
C MET A 7 11.79 -6.09 -17.96
N VAL A 8 11.83 -7.39 -18.24
CA VAL A 8 11.83 -8.43 -17.21
C VAL A 8 13.17 -9.17 -17.28
N TYR A 9 13.95 -9.03 -16.22
CA TYR A 9 15.22 -9.75 -16.05
C TYR A 9 14.95 -11.03 -15.26
N LYS A 10 15.29 -12.16 -15.83
CA LYS A 10 15.12 -13.49 -15.21
C LYS A 10 16.41 -14.04 -14.63
N SER A 11 17.53 -13.39 -14.94
CA SER A 11 18.85 -13.76 -14.47
C SER A 11 19.55 -12.55 -13.84
N PRO A 12 20.33 -12.72 -12.78
CA PRO A 12 21.07 -11.64 -12.17
C PRO A 12 22.13 -11.10 -13.15
N SER A 13 22.35 -9.78 -13.12
CA SER A 13 23.42 -9.10 -13.81
C SER A 13 24.03 -8.03 -12.88
N ALA A 14 25.24 -7.57 -13.20
CA ALA A 14 25.94 -6.58 -12.36
C ALA A 14 25.22 -5.23 -12.26
N GLU A 15 24.25 -4.97 -13.13
CA GLU A 15 23.45 -3.74 -13.18
C GLU A 15 22.23 -3.78 -12.24
N LEU A 16 21.90 -4.98 -11.73
CA LEU A 16 20.71 -5.19 -10.91
C LEU A 16 21.05 -5.11 -9.42
N PRO A 17 20.05 -4.82 -8.57
CA PRO A 17 20.21 -4.83 -7.11
C PRO A 17 20.78 -6.17 -6.61
N ALA A 18 21.63 -6.11 -5.57
CA ALA A 18 22.31 -7.30 -5.04
C ALA A 18 21.36 -8.31 -4.36
N ASP A 19 20.17 -7.88 -3.99
CA ASP A 19 19.10 -8.69 -3.39
C ASP A 19 18.18 -9.37 -4.41
N PHE A 20 18.65 -9.52 -5.65
CA PHE A 20 17.93 -10.19 -6.71
C PHE A 20 17.53 -11.62 -6.33
N SER A 21 16.23 -11.89 -6.23
CA SER A 21 15.69 -13.21 -5.91
C SER A 21 14.53 -13.57 -6.85
N GLY A 22 14.82 -14.24 -7.95
CA GLY A 22 13.81 -14.81 -8.85
C GLY A 22 13.39 -13.97 -10.05
N GLY A 23 13.44 -12.63 -10.01
CA GLY A 23 13.14 -11.77 -11.15
C GLY A 23 13.13 -10.29 -10.81
N PHE A 24 13.53 -9.46 -11.77
CA PHE A 24 13.49 -8.01 -11.67
C PHE A 24 12.68 -7.42 -12.81
N VAL A 25 11.75 -6.55 -12.49
CA VAL A 25 10.91 -5.87 -13.48
C VAL A 25 11.26 -4.39 -13.48
N GLN A 26 11.80 -3.92 -14.59
CA GLN A 26 12.09 -2.51 -14.82
C GLN A 26 10.97 -1.90 -15.66
N VAL A 27 10.30 -0.90 -15.12
CA VAL A 27 9.24 -0.18 -15.81
C VAL A 27 9.75 1.20 -16.20
N MET A 28 9.73 1.49 -17.48
CA MET A 28 10.06 2.81 -18.02
C MET A 28 8.78 3.55 -18.38
N THR A 29 8.63 4.77 -17.89
CA THR A 29 7.52 5.63 -18.24
C THR A 29 7.88 6.49 -19.45
N LYS A 30 6.87 6.86 -20.28
CA LYS A 30 7.05 7.82 -21.36
C LYS A 30 7.63 9.13 -20.83
N ASN A 31 8.54 9.72 -21.60
CA ASN A 31 9.20 10.96 -21.20
C ASN A 31 8.40 12.18 -21.71
N ILE A 32 8.06 12.19 -22.99
CA ILE A 32 7.25 13.22 -23.60
C ILE A 32 6.02 12.57 -24.20
N PRO A 33 4.82 12.98 -23.80
CA PRO A 33 3.59 12.48 -24.41
C PRO A 33 3.46 12.95 -25.86
N ASP A 34 2.85 12.11 -26.69
CA ASP A 34 2.59 12.41 -28.11
C ASP A 34 1.51 13.51 -28.29
N GLY A 35 0.84 13.92 -27.20
CA GLY A 35 -0.19 14.94 -27.20
C GLY A 35 -0.81 15.17 -25.84
N ASN A 36 -1.70 16.15 -25.79
CA ASN A 36 -2.43 16.51 -24.57
C ASN A 36 -3.62 15.56 -24.38
N THR A 37 -3.62 14.80 -23.29
CA THR A 37 -4.74 13.93 -22.94
C THR A 37 -5.08 14.03 -21.46
N PHE A 38 -6.35 13.84 -21.16
CA PHE A 38 -6.84 13.71 -19.79
C PHE A 38 -7.79 12.51 -19.72
N ASN A 39 -7.46 11.56 -18.86
CA ASN A 39 -8.23 10.35 -18.68
C ASN A 39 -8.65 10.21 -17.22
N VAL A 40 -9.91 9.87 -17.01
CA VAL A 40 -10.48 9.46 -15.74
C VAL A 40 -10.92 8.01 -15.89
N SER A 41 -10.47 7.16 -14.99
CA SER A 41 -10.94 5.78 -14.93
C SER A 41 -11.49 5.46 -13.55
N TYR A 42 -12.60 4.77 -13.52
CA TYR A 42 -13.20 4.18 -12.34
C TYR A 42 -13.35 2.67 -12.57
N GLN A 43 -12.88 1.89 -11.63
CA GLN A 43 -12.98 0.44 -11.65
C GLN A 43 -13.63 -0.03 -10.36
N MET A 44 -14.48 -1.04 -10.47
CA MET A 44 -15.11 -1.72 -9.36
C MET A 44 -14.72 -3.20 -9.40
N GLY A 45 -14.32 -3.75 -8.26
CA GLY A 45 -13.97 -5.16 -8.08
C GLY A 45 -14.93 -5.83 -7.11
N PHE A 46 -15.18 -7.12 -7.33
CA PHE A 46 -16.02 -7.91 -6.44
C PHE A 46 -15.20 -9.09 -5.88
N ASN A 47 -15.12 -9.15 -4.55
CA ASN A 47 -14.53 -10.28 -3.85
C ASN A 47 -15.66 -11.12 -3.25
N THR A 48 -15.82 -12.36 -3.71
CA THR A 48 -16.90 -13.25 -3.28
C THR A 48 -16.89 -13.54 -1.78
N ASN A 49 -15.73 -13.40 -1.12
CA ASN A 49 -15.60 -13.67 0.31
C ASN A 49 -15.82 -12.43 1.19
N ALA A 50 -15.83 -11.23 0.60
CA ALA A 50 -15.95 -9.97 1.35
C ALA A 50 -17.13 -9.12 0.89
N THR A 51 -17.31 -8.91 -0.44
CA THR A 51 -18.28 -7.96 -0.99
C THR A 51 -19.72 -8.34 -0.63
N PHE A 52 -20.46 -7.38 -0.08
CA PHE A 52 -21.84 -7.50 0.41
C PHE A 52 -22.01 -8.52 1.56
N ARG A 53 -20.91 -8.84 2.25
CA ARG A 53 -20.94 -9.69 3.46
C ARG A 53 -20.69 -8.88 4.71
N ASP A 54 -21.02 -9.46 5.86
CA ASP A 54 -20.64 -8.93 7.17
C ASP A 54 -19.13 -8.83 7.26
N PHE A 55 -18.65 -7.63 7.51
CA PHE A 55 -17.26 -7.31 7.62
C PHE A 55 -16.96 -6.65 8.98
N ARG A 56 -15.77 -6.84 9.49
CA ARG A 56 -15.38 -6.37 10.81
C ARG A 56 -14.08 -5.59 10.73
N LEU A 57 -14.07 -4.38 11.25
CA LEU A 57 -12.85 -3.58 11.40
C LEU A 57 -12.80 -2.95 12.79
N THR A 58 -11.62 -2.62 13.24
CA THR A 58 -11.44 -1.74 14.39
C THR A 58 -11.88 -0.33 14.04
N ASP A 59 -12.32 0.43 15.06
CA ASP A 59 -12.72 1.83 14.92
C ASP A 59 -11.65 2.63 14.18
N GLY A 60 -12.07 3.40 13.21
CA GLY A 60 -11.23 4.17 12.33
C GLY A 60 -11.79 5.55 12.02
N THR A 61 -11.13 6.29 11.15
CA THR A 61 -11.55 7.60 10.67
C THR A 61 -11.72 7.60 9.15
N TRP A 62 -12.45 8.58 8.62
CA TRP A 62 -12.56 8.76 7.17
C TRP A 62 -11.19 8.91 6.46
N LYS A 63 -10.15 9.36 7.20
CA LYS A 63 -8.76 9.46 6.70
C LYS A 63 -8.15 8.10 6.37
N ASP A 64 -8.61 7.03 7.01
CA ASP A 64 -8.16 5.66 6.73
C ASP A 64 -8.48 5.26 5.29
N TYR A 65 -9.65 5.69 4.77
CA TYR A 65 -10.02 5.45 3.36
C TYR A 65 -9.14 6.20 2.36
N LEU A 66 -8.46 7.26 2.79
CA LEU A 66 -7.49 8.00 1.98
C LEU A 66 -6.05 7.52 2.20
N GLY A 67 -5.83 6.52 3.07
CA GLY A 67 -4.49 6.05 3.41
C GLY A 67 -3.73 6.91 4.43
N PHE A 68 -4.37 7.89 5.07
CA PHE A 68 -3.77 8.83 6.03
C PHE A 68 -4.23 8.64 7.47
N GLY A 69 -4.77 7.48 7.83
CA GLY A 69 -5.39 7.20 9.12
C GLY A 69 -4.45 7.00 10.31
N ALA A 70 -3.14 7.11 10.13
CA ALA A 70 -2.14 6.83 11.17
C ALA A 70 -2.32 7.69 12.44
N GLY A 71 -2.83 8.93 12.32
CA GLY A 71 -2.94 9.88 13.42
C GLY A 71 -3.79 9.43 14.61
N VAL A 72 -4.78 8.57 14.39
CA VAL A 72 -5.64 8.04 15.47
C VAL A 72 -4.96 6.89 16.21
N ARG A 73 -4.04 6.19 15.55
CA ARG A 73 -3.29 5.05 16.06
C ARG A 73 -1.87 5.40 16.49
N SER A 74 -1.43 6.64 16.26
CA SER A 74 -0.12 7.11 16.68
C SER A 74 -0.08 7.34 18.19
N LEU A 75 1.09 7.15 18.76
CA LEU A 75 1.33 7.56 20.16
C LEU A 75 1.21 9.08 20.28
N PRO A 76 0.70 9.59 21.41
CA PRO A 76 0.73 11.02 21.70
C PRO A 76 2.16 11.57 21.63
N SER A 77 2.34 12.83 21.21
CA SER A 77 3.65 13.47 21.14
C SER A 77 4.35 13.57 22.49
N SER A 78 3.59 13.53 23.59
CA SER A 78 4.08 13.50 24.97
C SER A 78 4.54 12.12 25.44
N PHE A 79 4.34 11.07 24.63
CA PHE A 79 4.69 9.70 25.01
C PHE A 79 6.21 9.52 24.97
N PRO A 80 6.87 9.08 26.06
CA PRO A 80 8.31 8.96 26.13
C PRO A 80 8.83 7.81 25.25
N ALA A 81 10.05 7.96 24.71
CA ALA A 81 10.71 6.91 23.95
C ALA A 81 11.02 5.65 24.78
N HIS A 82 11.30 5.84 26.08
CA HIS A 82 11.68 4.78 27.01
C HIS A 82 10.84 4.86 28.30
N LEU A 83 9.79 4.03 28.39
CA LEU A 83 8.95 3.96 29.58
C LEU A 83 9.70 3.46 30.84
N GLY A 84 10.74 2.65 30.67
CA GLY A 84 11.52 2.09 31.78
C GLY A 84 12.34 3.10 32.60
N GLU A 85 12.47 4.33 32.10
CA GLU A 85 13.15 5.43 32.80
C GLU A 85 12.21 6.24 33.70
N HIS A 86 10.92 5.93 33.71
CA HIS A 86 9.87 6.61 34.46
C HIS A 86 9.37 5.77 35.63
N THR A 87 8.81 6.42 36.62
CA THR A 87 8.14 5.74 37.73
C THR A 87 6.89 4.98 37.23
N THR A 88 6.43 4.01 38.03
CA THR A 88 5.22 3.23 37.70
C THR A 88 3.99 4.12 37.53
N GLU A 89 3.87 5.19 38.34
CA GLU A 89 2.75 6.14 38.28
C GLU A 89 2.81 6.98 36.99
N GLU A 90 3.98 7.46 36.61
CA GLU A 90 4.19 8.21 35.36
C GLU A 90 3.93 7.32 34.14
N ALA A 91 4.47 6.10 34.14
CA ALA A 91 4.23 5.13 33.06
C ALA A 91 2.75 4.81 32.90
N ALA A 92 2.01 4.66 34.01
CA ALA A 92 0.57 4.47 33.98
C ALA A 92 -0.17 5.72 33.44
N ALA A 93 0.30 6.93 33.76
CA ALA A 93 -0.28 8.16 33.23
C ALA A 93 -0.08 8.30 31.72
N PHE A 94 1.09 7.97 31.19
CA PHE A 94 1.35 7.93 29.75
C PHE A 94 0.50 6.87 29.03
N THR A 95 0.40 5.67 29.60
CA THR A 95 -0.40 4.58 29.03
C THR A 95 -1.88 4.94 28.91
N ARG A 96 -2.45 5.71 29.86
CA ARG A 96 -3.85 6.19 29.78
C ARG A 96 -4.09 7.19 28.65
N GLN A 97 -3.05 7.80 28.09
CA GLN A 97 -3.16 8.73 26.95
C GLN A 97 -3.26 8.00 25.60
N ILE A 98 -2.91 6.71 25.55
CA ILE A 98 -3.01 5.92 24.34
C ILE A 98 -4.50 5.74 24.02
N ASN A 99 -4.83 5.78 22.73
CA ASN A 99 -6.17 5.50 22.27
C ASN A 99 -6.61 4.08 22.69
N GLN A 100 -7.62 3.98 23.55
CA GLN A 100 -8.12 2.72 24.11
C GLN A 100 -9.32 2.15 23.34
N ARG A 101 -9.63 2.66 22.16
CA ARG A 101 -10.72 2.16 21.33
C ARG A 101 -10.26 0.90 20.59
N TRP A 102 -10.51 -0.23 21.23
CA TRP A 102 -10.23 -1.58 20.68
C TRP A 102 -11.52 -2.27 20.20
N GLY A 103 -12.61 -1.51 20.08
CA GLY A 103 -13.88 -2.03 19.59
C GLY A 103 -13.79 -2.53 18.17
N ILE A 104 -14.64 -3.49 17.85
CA ILE A 104 -14.80 -4.01 16.49
C ILE A 104 -16.16 -3.59 15.99
N ASP A 105 -16.19 -2.77 14.96
CA ASP A 105 -17.39 -2.37 14.27
C ASP A 105 -17.75 -3.38 13.19
N LYS A 106 -19.06 -3.63 13.05
CA LYS A 106 -19.61 -4.49 12.00
C LYS A 106 -20.32 -3.64 10.97
N PHE A 107 -20.04 -3.91 9.71
CA PHE A 107 -20.71 -3.28 8.58
C PHE A 107 -20.74 -4.23 7.38
N THR A 108 -21.47 -3.88 6.35
CA THR A 108 -21.47 -4.63 5.08
C THR A 108 -20.39 -4.06 4.16
N ALA A 109 -19.43 -4.91 3.77
CA ALA A 109 -18.36 -4.47 2.88
C ALA A 109 -18.90 -4.08 1.50
N ILE A 110 -18.49 -2.93 1.01
CA ILE A 110 -18.79 -2.47 -0.35
C ILE A 110 -17.82 -3.11 -1.35
N PRO A 111 -18.13 -3.12 -2.65
CA PRO A 111 -17.18 -3.55 -3.67
C PRO A 111 -15.86 -2.77 -3.60
N ASP A 112 -14.78 -3.42 -3.99
CA ASP A 112 -13.48 -2.78 -4.16
C ASP A 112 -13.58 -1.65 -5.17
N GLN A 113 -12.89 -0.55 -4.92
CA GLN A 113 -12.96 0.64 -5.77
C GLN A 113 -11.56 1.11 -6.13
N LYS A 114 -11.42 1.56 -7.38
CA LYS A 114 -10.19 2.21 -7.85
C LYS A 114 -10.54 3.37 -8.74
N ILE A 115 -9.99 4.53 -8.43
CA ILE A 115 -10.07 5.76 -9.22
C ILE A 115 -8.67 6.10 -9.70
N SER A 116 -8.53 6.43 -10.98
CA SER A 116 -7.26 6.92 -11.53
C SER A 116 -7.52 8.12 -12.43
N LEU A 117 -6.77 9.18 -12.17
CA LEU A 117 -6.74 10.41 -12.96
C LEU A 117 -5.38 10.50 -13.63
N THR A 118 -5.35 10.58 -14.95
CA THR A 118 -4.11 10.68 -15.73
C THR A 118 -4.16 11.87 -16.65
N ALA A 119 -3.17 12.74 -16.57
CA ALA A 119 -2.99 13.87 -17.46
C ALA A 119 -1.63 13.78 -18.15
N HIS A 120 -1.66 13.91 -19.48
CA HIS A 120 -0.49 14.08 -20.31
C HIS A 120 -0.52 15.47 -20.92
N ARG A 121 0.62 16.18 -20.86
CA ARG A 121 0.77 17.52 -21.43
C ARG A 121 2.08 17.60 -22.20
N SER A 122 2.02 18.21 -23.38
CA SER A 122 3.18 18.50 -24.21
C SER A 122 3.10 19.96 -24.66
N TYR A 123 4.20 20.68 -24.50
CA TYR A 123 4.32 22.09 -24.85
C TYR A 123 5.59 22.30 -25.65
N ASP A 124 5.51 23.12 -26.72
CA ASP A 124 6.66 23.63 -27.46
C ASP A 124 6.84 25.10 -27.10
N VAL A 125 7.98 25.47 -26.51
CA VAL A 125 8.30 26.84 -26.07
C VAL A 125 9.65 27.22 -26.65
N GLY A 126 9.66 27.92 -27.75
CA GLY A 126 10.87 28.20 -28.52
C GLY A 126 11.54 26.90 -28.96
N ASP A 127 12.83 26.73 -28.61
CA ASP A 127 13.58 25.51 -28.91
C ASP A 127 13.37 24.35 -27.88
N TRP A 128 12.51 24.57 -26.89
CA TRP A 128 12.24 23.58 -25.84
C TRP A 128 10.98 22.78 -26.13
N LYS A 129 11.11 21.47 -26.01
CA LYS A 129 9.96 20.57 -25.93
C LYS A 129 9.79 20.11 -24.49
N ILE A 130 8.64 20.43 -23.89
CA ILE A 130 8.35 20.20 -22.47
C ILE A 130 7.22 19.19 -22.38
N GLY A 131 7.47 18.07 -21.68
CA GLY A 131 6.49 17.05 -21.39
C GLY A 131 6.14 17.00 -19.90
N ASN A 132 4.86 16.83 -19.59
CA ASN A 132 4.41 16.51 -18.24
C ASN A 132 3.52 15.26 -18.26
N ILE A 133 3.76 14.38 -17.33
CA ILE A 133 2.92 13.22 -17.06
C ILE A 133 2.54 13.25 -15.58
N THR A 134 1.25 13.39 -15.33
CA THR A 134 0.68 13.36 -13.97
C THR A 134 -0.30 12.22 -13.88
N ASN A 135 -0.17 11.42 -12.85
CA ASN A 135 -1.14 10.39 -12.48
C ASN A 135 -1.43 10.46 -10.99
N VAL A 136 -2.69 10.43 -10.63
CA VAL A 136 -3.14 10.25 -9.24
C VAL A 136 -4.08 9.06 -9.22
N ASN A 137 -3.84 8.14 -8.33
CA ASN A 137 -4.68 6.97 -8.16
C ASN A 137 -5.05 6.79 -6.69
N TRP A 138 -6.25 6.29 -6.47
CA TRP A 138 -6.76 5.88 -5.18
C TRP A 138 -7.46 4.54 -5.33
N SER A 139 -7.27 3.65 -4.37
CA SER A 139 -8.00 2.39 -4.30
C SER A 139 -8.34 2.01 -2.87
N THR A 140 -9.45 1.29 -2.70
CA THR A 140 -9.81 0.62 -1.45
C THR A 140 -10.26 -0.80 -1.77
N GLU A 141 -9.76 -1.75 -0.99
CA GLU A 141 -9.96 -3.17 -1.19
C GLU A 141 -10.36 -3.81 0.14
N TYR A 142 -11.29 -4.76 0.11
CA TYR A 142 -11.75 -5.53 1.26
C TYR A 142 -11.40 -7.00 1.09
N ASP A 143 -10.60 -7.53 1.98
CA ASP A 143 -10.15 -8.91 1.95
C ASP A 143 -10.56 -9.66 3.22
N TYR A 144 -11.04 -10.88 3.02
CA TYR A 144 -11.42 -11.81 4.06
C TYR A 144 -10.72 -13.13 3.85
N SER A 145 -10.07 -13.62 4.89
CA SER A 145 -9.41 -14.92 4.85
C SER A 145 -9.62 -15.70 6.14
N GLU A 146 -9.80 -17.00 6.00
CA GLU A 146 -9.79 -17.96 7.09
C GLU A 146 -8.55 -18.83 6.95
N THR A 147 -7.82 -19.00 8.03
CA THR A 147 -6.59 -19.78 8.05
C THR A 147 -6.53 -20.65 9.30
N VAL A 148 -6.32 -21.93 9.12
CA VAL A 148 -6.02 -22.83 10.23
C VAL A 148 -4.53 -22.76 10.51
N ASN A 149 -4.16 -22.39 11.72
CA ASN A 149 -2.77 -22.24 12.14
C ASN A 149 -2.46 -23.21 13.29
N ASN A 150 -1.73 -24.27 12.97
CA ASN A 150 -1.38 -25.33 13.90
C ASN A 150 0.12 -25.34 14.12
N ASN A 151 0.55 -25.48 15.36
CA ASN A 151 1.93 -25.68 15.74
C ASN A 151 2.06 -26.95 16.58
N PHE A 152 3.02 -27.79 16.25
CA PHE A 152 3.25 -29.07 16.93
C PHE A 152 4.55 -29.02 17.70
N ILE A 153 4.54 -29.59 18.93
CA ILE A 153 5.72 -29.68 19.81
C ILE A 153 6.61 -30.85 19.39
N ALA A 154 6.00 -32.03 19.24
CA ALA A 154 6.68 -33.25 18.89
C ALA A 154 5.73 -34.26 18.27
N TYR A 155 6.31 -35.17 17.49
CA TYR A 155 5.63 -36.36 17.00
C TYR A 155 5.90 -37.53 17.94
N ASP A 156 4.82 -38.13 18.45
CA ASP A 156 4.90 -39.31 19.27
C ASP A 156 4.90 -40.55 18.37
N VAL A 157 6.09 -41.06 18.08
CA VAL A 157 6.31 -42.22 17.18
C VAL A 157 5.62 -43.48 17.68
N LYS A 158 5.47 -43.65 19.00
CA LYS A 158 4.91 -44.86 19.60
C LYS A 158 3.39 -44.95 19.44
N ASN A 159 2.72 -43.81 19.48
CA ASN A 159 1.27 -43.69 19.36
C ASN A 159 0.81 -43.18 18.01
N ASP A 160 1.74 -42.85 17.10
CA ASP A 160 1.49 -42.27 15.78
C ASP A 160 0.65 -40.98 15.83
N VAL A 161 0.95 -40.08 16.81
CA VAL A 161 0.20 -38.89 17.08
C VAL A 161 1.12 -37.67 17.17
N SER A 162 0.75 -36.61 16.45
CA SER A 162 1.36 -35.27 16.63
C SER A 162 0.71 -34.58 17.83
N ARG A 163 1.51 -34.07 18.76
CA ARG A 163 1.01 -33.28 19.88
C ARG A 163 0.98 -31.82 19.52
N PRO A 164 -0.23 -31.21 19.35
CA PRO A 164 -0.33 -29.80 19.05
C PRO A 164 0.10 -28.99 20.28
N ARG A 165 0.84 -27.90 20.03
CA ARG A 165 1.10 -26.84 21.00
C ARG A 165 -0.07 -25.88 21.06
N PHE A 166 -0.62 -25.56 19.88
CA PHE A 166 -1.85 -24.78 19.70
C PHE A 166 -2.47 -25.09 18.33
N GLU A 167 -3.75 -24.90 18.26
CA GLU A 167 -4.57 -24.90 17.04
C GLU A 167 -5.44 -23.67 17.09
N TYR A 168 -5.39 -22.85 16.02
CA TYR A 168 -6.20 -21.62 15.88
C TYR A 168 -6.91 -21.61 14.54
N ASP A 169 -8.18 -21.23 14.59
CA ASP A 169 -8.91 -20.75 13.43
C ASP A 169 -8.76 -19.23 13.38
N ASP A 170 -7.88 -18.76 12.52
CA ASP A 170 -7.60 -17.33 12.34
C ASP A 170 -8.54 -16.76 11.27
N ILE A 171 -9.44 -15.86 11.67
CA ILE A 171 -10.35 -15.14 10.78
C ILE A 171 -9.83 -13.71 10.65
N ARG A 172 -9.42 -13.35 9.44
CA ARG A 172 -8.83 -12.05 9.14
C ARG A 172 -9.72 -11.23 8.24
N TYR A 173 -10.04 -10.03 8.70
CA TYR A 173 -10.68 -8.97 7.94
C TYR A 173 -9.65 -7.88 7.69
N LYS A 174 -9.43 -7.50 6.43
CA LYS A 174 -8.43 -6.51 6.06
C LYS A 174 -9.03 -5.52 5.06
N ASN A 175 -9.04 -4.25 5.43
CA ASN A 175 -9.27 -3.16 4.49
C ASN A 175 -7.93 -2.53 4.12
N THR A 176 -7.68 -2.36 2.84
CA THR A 176 -6.46 -1.75 2.33
C THR A 176 -6.84 -0.55 1.46
N SER A 177 -6.48 0.64 1.90
CA SER A 177 -6.63 1.87 1.12
C SER A 177 -5.26 2.39 0.72
N LYS A 178 -5.13 2.76 -0.56
CA LYS A 178 -3.89 3.24 -1.15
C LYS A 178 -4.16 4.52 -1.93
N ILE A 179 -3.27 5.48 -1.78
CA ILE A 179 -3.17 6.63 -2.66
C ILE A 179 -1.79 6.64 -3.28
N GLY A 180 -1.70 6.95 -4.55
CA GLY A 180 -0.42 7.10 -5.23
C GLY A 180 -0.48 8.30 -6.16
N ALA A 181 0.62 9.00 -6.31
CA ALA A 181 0.77 10.10 -7.23
C ALA A 181 2.10 9.99 -7.98
N LEU A 182 2.06 10.23 -9.28
CA LEU A 182 3.23 10.36 -10.14
C LEU A 182 3.17 11.70 -10.81
N PHE A 183 4.29 12.43 -10.79
CA PHE A 183 4.38 13.76 -11.32
C PHE A 183 5.75 13.95 -11.97
N ASN A 184 5.81 13.74 -13.28
CA ASN A 184 7.05 13.77 -14.05
C ASN A 184 7.06 14.95 -15.02
N TRP A 185 8.21 15.62 -15.09
CA TRP A 185 8.53 16.63 -16.09
C TRP A 185 9.74 16.24 -16.91
N SER A 186 9.69 16.49 -18.19
CA SER A 186 10.79 16.29 -19.13
C SER A 186 10.98 17.51 -19.99
N PHE A 187 12.21 17.96 -20.12
CA PHE A 187 12.59 19.14 -20.88
C PHE A 187 13.65 18.73 -21.92
N LEU A 188 13.37 18.91 -23.19
CA LEU A 188 14.29 18.66 -24.28
C LEU A 188 14.67 19.95 -25.01
N LYS A 189 15.97 20.15 -25.27
CA LYS A 189 16.50 21.18 -26.13
C LYS A 189 17.67 20.65 -26.95
N GLY A 190 17.49 20.51 -28.27
CA GLY A 190 18.46 19.85 -29.11
C GLY A 190 18.79 18.43 -28.61
N ASN A 191 20.05 18.16 -28.32
CA ASN A 191 20.50 16.87 -27.79
C ASN A 191 20.48 16.77 -26.24
N ASN A 192 20.08 17.86 -25.57
CA ASN A 192 20.06 17.90 -24.10
C ASN A 192 18.67 17.54 -23.58
N LYS A 193 18.64 16.67 -22.55
CA LYS A 193 17.44 16.21 -21.87
C LYS A 193 17.58 16.39 -20.36
N TYR A 194 16.58 16.99 -19.75
CA TYR A 194 16.46 17.13 -18.29
C TYR A 194 15.16 16.50 -17.84
N GLU A 195 15.19 15.79 -16.72
CA GLU A 195 14.02 15.09 -16.19
C GLU A 195 13.89 15.31 -14.69
N LEU A 196 12.67 15.60 -14.25
CA LEU A 196 12.26 15.60 -12.85
C LEU A 196 11.21 14.53 -12.67
N ARG A 197 11.50 13.52 -11.88
CA ARG A 197 10.59 12.39 -11.64
C ARG A 197 10.25 12.34 -10.16
N ASN A 198 8.96 12.38 -9.84
CA ASN A 198 8.45 12.27 -8.49
C ASN A 198 7.39 11.17 -8.44
N PHE A 199 7.50 10.35 -7.41
CA PHE A 199 6.55 9.31 -7.10
C PHE A 199 6.26 9.34 -5.59
N PHE A 200 4.96 9.31 -5.27
CA PHE A 200 4.43 9.23 -3.90
C PHE A 200 3.53 8.01 -3.79
#